data_b5a8fad154960d0f27e64e44e1037c3c
#
_entry.id   b5a8fad154960d0f27e64e44e1037c3c
#
_cell.length_a   1.000
_cell.length_b   1.000
_cell.length_c   1.000
_cell.angle_alpha   90.00
_cell.angle_beta   90.00
_cell.angle_gamma   90.00
#
_symmetry.space_group_name_H-M   'P 1'
#
loop_
_entity.id
_entity.type
_entity.pdbx_description
1 polymer ?
#
loop_
_entity_poly.entity_id
_entity_poly.type
_entity_poly.pdbx_seq_one_letter_code
_entity_poly.pdbx_strand_id
1 'polypeptide(L)'
;MKSFTLLLICFIGVSNGQPIPNEFMEFYLKKMTTDSGENWNQNSIFGNFRRTNHKNLSDSLSIESRLGFQYYNKGKALYGSGHFSFNKNFYGYLYSRIVDHPEFFKRYSGIERDIDRLGFSSGETDQSGICYENDWLIFQFGRGRESWGAGNDIQLGLNENSNSYDYGLLDLDFGKLRVRYFNGYLETDSLSVSRYITGRGIEWNNEKNFLFGLSEVVIYSGENRTIDFSYLNPISTHLEIELNDKQNDLGSDSGNGIWQISMDYSLMSNFRISFNYLFDEFVLDKVQKNAKKNSEGGYSIKFLHSYNYLNENNISNIFASYIKIGTNTFRHEDGNNNFVIRQEPLGWNYGSDGREYRFGFNNFNKRLNMFTNACIGRRDTGANSITENPYLGYTNYISQSFPSGDFKKIYFFKTEFQWWYKPYISFMLSYQNDTISEVSQHSELKIGLDVYFPSNTKL
;
A
#
# COMPACT_ATOMS: atom_id res chain seq x y z
N MET A 1 -17.61 16.22 39.80
CA MET A 1 -16.57 16.05 38.74
C MET A 1 -16.39 14.58 38.44
N LYS A 2 -17.39 13.91 37.90
CA LYS A 2 -17.31 12.51 37.43
C LYS A 2 -18.29 12.39 36.25
N SER A 3 -17.96 12.91 35.09
CA SER A 3 -18.87 12.76 33.93
C SER A 3 -18.22 13.10 32.58
N PHE A 4 -16.90 12.99 32.41
CA PHE A 4 -16.23 13.33 31.12
C PHE A 4 -15.39 12.19 30.53
N THR A 5 -15.39 11.01 31.14
CA THR A 5 -14.56 9.87 30.68
C THR A 5 -15.33 8.86 29.83
N LEU A 6 -16.61 9.06 29.60
CA LEU A 6 -17.47 8.05 28.93
C LEU A 6 -17.70 8.30 27.43
N LEU A 7 -17.19 9.40 26.88
CA LEU A 7 -17.44 9.73 25.45
C LEU A 7 -16.32 9.27 24.49
N LEU A 8 -15.24 8.70 25.00
CA LEU A 8 -14.08 8.30 24.16
C LEU A 8 -14.09 6.83 23.73
N ILE A 9 -15.04 6.04 24.20
CA ILE A 9 -15.08 4.57 23.93
C ILE A 9 -16.04 4.20 22.79
N CYS A 10 -16.87 5.11 22.31
CA CYS A 10 -17.87 4.81 21.28
C CYS A 10 -17.40 4.92 19.83
N PHE A 11 -16.13 5.23 19.55
CA PHE A 11 -15.62 5.44 18.17
C PHE A 11 -14.67 4.36 17.66
N ILE A 12 -14.52 3.24 18.34
CA ILE A 12 -13.73 2.11 17.83
C ILE A 12 -14.66 1.04 17.26
N GLY A 13 -15.50 1.45 16.33
CA GLY A 13 -16.42 0.55 15.62
C GLY A 13 -16.07 0.41 14.14
N VAL A 14 -14.79 0.59 13.77
CA VAL A 14 -14.36 0.32 12.38
C VAL A 14 -14.22 -1.19 12.25
N SER A 15 -15.05 -1.81 11.41
CA SER A 15 -14.89 -3.22 11.05
C SER A 15 -13.50 -3.41 10.45
N ASN A 16 -12.81 -4.45 10.85
CA ASN A 16 -11.36 -4.60 10.60
C ASN A 16 -10.98 -4.96 9.16
N GLY A 17 -11.94 -5.16 8.27
CA GLY A 17 -11.73 -5.37 6.83
C GLY A 17 -11.86 -4.12 5.98
N GLN A 18 -12.24 -2.98 6.56
CA GLN A 18 -12.51 -1.76 5.79
C GLN A 18 -11.25 -0.97 5.49
N PRO A 19 -11.12 -0.44 4.27
CA PRO A 19 -10.10 0.55 3.98
C PRO A 19 -10.32 1.81 4.82
N ILE A 20 -9.31 2.19 5.60
CA ILE A 20 -9.34 3.41 6.40
C ILE A 20 -8.53 4.47 5.64
N PRO A 21 -9.10 5.66 5.36
CA PRO A 21 -8.32 6.76 4.81
C PRO A 21 -7.11 7.08 5.67
N ASN A 22 -5.98 7.34 5.01
CA ASN A 22 -4.68 7.43 5.66
C ASN A 22 -4.50 8.67 6.53
N GLU A 23 -5.35 9.65 6.33
CA GLU A 23 -5.38 10.91 7.07
C GLU A 23 -6.07 10.77 8.42
N PHE A 24 -6.83 9.69 8.61
CA PHE A 24 -7.61 9.48 9.82
C PHE A 24 -6.76 8.91 10.96
N MET A 25 -7.04 9.35 12.18
CA MET A 25 -6.37 8.92 13.40
C MET A 25 -6.38 7.39 13.57
N GLU A 26 -7.48 6.77 13.18
CA GLU A 26 -7.69 5.32 13.24
C GLU A 26 -6.64 4.55 12.43
N PHE A 27 -6.22 5.09 11.28
CA PHE A 27 -5.17 4.50 10.46
C PHE A 27 -3.81 4.50 11.19
N TYR A 28 -3.42 5.63 11.74
CA TYR A 28 -2.15 5.76 12.48
C TYR A 28 -2.11 4.86 13.71
N LEU A 29 -3.20 4.85 14.48
CA LEU A 29 -3.30 4.01 15.67
C LEU A 29 -3.21 2.52 15.30
N LYS A 30 -3.93 2.09 14.26
CA LYS A 30 -3.92 0.71 13.80
C LYS A 30 -2.53 0.29 13.29
N LYS A 31 -1.85 1.14 12.54
CA LYS A 31 -0.47 0.92 12.09
C LYS A 31 0.48 0.74 13.27
N MET A 32 0.38 1.60 14.30
CA MET A 32 1.24 1.54 15.47
C MET A 32 1.01 0.30 16.35
N THR A 33 -0.26 -0.08 16.56
CA THR A 33 -0.61 -1.29 17.34
C THR A 33 -0.22 -2.57 16.63
N THR A 34 -0.27 -2.60 15.30
CA THR A 34 0.20 -3.74 14.51
C THR A 34 1.72 -3.84 14.57
N ASP A 35 2.44 -2.73 14.39
CA ASP A 35 3.89 -2.69 14.47
C ASP A 35 4.42 -3.08 15.86
N SER A 36 3.77 -2.64 16.93
CA SER A 36 4.18 -2.98 18.32
C SER A 36 3.96 -4.45 18.70
N GLY A 37 3.18 -5.19 17.90
CA GLY A 37 2.84 -6.58 18.22
C GLY A 37 1.77 -6.73 19.31
N GLU A 38 1.15 -5.64 19.78
CA GLU A 38 0.05 -5.69 20.75
C GLU A 38 -1.09 -6.59 20.27
N ASN A 39 -1.28 -6.67 18.95
CA ASN A 39 -2.32 -7.45 18.31
C ASN A 39 -1.74 -8.36 17.21
N TRP A 40 -0.87 -9.30 17.59
CA TRP A 40 -0.24 -10.22 16.63
C TRP A 40 -1.24 -10.95 15.72
N ASN A 41 -2.39 -11.35 16.26
CA ASN A 41 -3.42 -12.05 15.50
C ASN A 41 -4.04 -11.22 14.36
N GLN A 42 -3.85 -9.89 14.39
CA GLN A 42 -4.29 -8.99 13.32
C GLN A 42 -3.22 -8.76 12.26
N ASN A 43 -2.01 -9.28 12.46
CA ASN A 43 -0.93 -9.15 11.52
C ASN A 43 -1.18 -10.03 10.29
N SER A 44 -0.89 -9.50 9.11
CA SER A 44 -1.09 -10.15 7.83
C SER A 44 -0.13 -9.62 6.78
N ILE A 45 0.24 -10.45 5.82
CA ILE A 45 0.94 -10.02 4.61
C ILE A 45 -0.02 -9.47 3.54
N PHE A 46 -1.32 -9.66 3.68
CA PHE A 46 -2.33 -9.19 2.74
C PHE A 46 -3.06 -7.97 3.28
N GLY A 47 -2.57 -6.80 2.92
CA GLY A 47 -3.05 -5.56 3.51
C GLY A 47 -2.58 -5.43 4.96
N ASN A 48 -2.63 -4.23 5.48
CA ASN A 48 -2.02 -3.94 6.78
C ASN A 48 -2.72 -4.61 7.97
N PHE A 49 -3.84 -5.33 7.75
CA PHE A 49 -4.66 -5.77 8.89
C PHE A 49 -5.47 -7.03 8.57
N ARG A 50 -5.36 -8.00 9.45
CA ARG A 50 -6.24 -9.17 9.50
C ARG A 50 -7.54 -8.82 10.23
N ARG A 51 -8.61 -9.53 9.92
CA ARG A 51 -9.90 -9.41 10.60
C ARG A 51 -9.81 -9.55 12.11
N THR A 52 -10.60 -8.81 12.83
CA THR A 52 -10.98 -9.10 14.19
C THR A 52 -12.50 -9.23 14.27
N ASN A 53 -12.96 -10.22 15.04
CA ASN A 53 -14.35 -10.63 15.21
C ASN A 53 -15.43 -9.54 15.06
N HIS A 54 -16.43 -9.85 14.26
CA HIS A 54 -17.59 -9.05 13.85
C HIS A 54 -18.52 -8.51 14.96
N LYS A 55 -18.05 -8.20 16.14
CA LYS A 55 -18.96 -7.89 17.27
C LYS A 55 -19.79 -6.61 17.13
N ASN A 56 -19.58 -5.78 16.10
CA ASN A 56 -20.17 -4.44 16.08
C ASN A 56 -20.96 -4.04 14.82
N LEU A 57 -21.20 -4.93 13.86
CA LEU A 57 -22.11 -4.61 12.78
C LEU A 57 -23.55 -4.72 13.29
N SER A 58 -24.34 -3.67 13.06
CA SER A 58 -25.74 -3.60 13.46
C SER A 58 -26.62 -4.48 12.57
N ASP A 59 -27.66 -5.09 13.13
CA ASP A 59 -28.71 -5.75 12.35
C ASP A 59 -29.56 -4.74 11.56
N SER A 60 -29.43 -3.45 11.86
CA SER A 60 -30.09 -2.34 11.20
C SER A 60 -29.14 -1.61 10.24
N LEU A 61 -29.68 -0.83 9.32
CA LEU A 61 -28.89 0.05 8.47
C LEU A 61 -28.20 1.12 9.32
N SER A 62 -26.87 1.18 9.25
CA SER A 62 -26.06 2.22 9.87
C SER A 62 -25.29 2.97 8.80
N ILE A 63 -25.33 4.30 8.84
CA ILE A 63 -24.63 5.17 7.90
C ILE A 63 -23.77 6.12 8.73
N GLU A 64 -22.45 6.03 8.53
CA GLU A 64 -21.49 6.98 9.08
C GLU A 64 -20.90 7.79 7.93
N SER A 65 -20.86 9.11 8.08
CA SER A 65 -20.27 9.97 7.06
C SER A 65 -19.45 11.11 7.66
N ARG A 66 -18.47 11.57 6.91
CA ARG A 66 -17.63 12.73 7.23
C ARG A 66 -17.54 13.61 5.99
N LEU A 67 -17.90 14.87 6.13
CA LEU A 67 -17.62 15.89 5.12
C LEU A 67 -16.53 16.78 5.67
N GLY A 68 -15.43 16.92 4.95
CA GLY A 68 -14.26 17.58 5.49
C GLY A 68 -13.55 18.48 4.49
N PHE A 69 -12.70 19.33 5.07
CA PHE A 69 -11.80 20.24 4.38
C PHE A 69 -10.38 19.98 4.87
N GLN A 70 -9.47 19.85 3.92
CA GLN A 70 -8.02 19.73 4.16
C GLN A 70 -7.28 20.90 3.53
N TYR A 71 -6.30 21.40 4.23
CA TYR A 71 -5.40 22.43 3.75
C TYR A 71 -3.96 22.03 4.05
N TYR A 72 -3.10 22.00 3.03
CA TYR A 72 -1.68 21.71 3.14
C TYR A 72 -0.88 22.75 2.35
N ASN A 73 -0.17 23.63 3.03
CA ASN A 73 0.58 24.74 2.42
C ASN A 73 -0.27 25.58 1.46
N LYS A 74 -0.18 25.29 0.15
CA LYS A 74 -0.96 25.92 -0.92
C LYS A 74 -2.11 25.03 -1.40
N GLY A 75 -2.04 23.72 -1.13
CA GLY A 75 -3.05 22.78 -1.55
C GLY A 75 -4.27 22.79 -0.64
N LYS A 76 -5.44 22.66 -1.22
CA LYS A 76 -6.72 22.55 -0.51
C LYS A 76 -7.53 21.40 -1.08
N ALA A 77 -8.29 20.72 -0.23
CA ALA A 77 -9.21 19.68 -0.64
C ALA A 77 -10.54 19.76 0.11
N LEU A 78 -11.61 19.44 -0.57
CA LEU A 78 -12.86 19.04 0.05
C LEU A 78 -13.00 17.54 -0.12
N TYR A 79 -13.44 16.85 0.92
CA TYR A 79 -13.65 15.42 0.86
C TYR A 79 -14.95 14.97 1.48
N GLY A 80 -15.47 13.86 0.94
CA GLY A 80 -16.53 13.09 1.53
C GLY A 80 -16.07 11.68 1.80
N SER A 81 -16.23 11.21 3.04
CA SER A 81 -16.11 9.78 3.33
C SER A 81 -17.42 9.26 3.90
N GLY A 82 -17.78 8.06 3.50
CA GLY A 82 -18.99 7.40 3.96
C GLY A 82 -18.74 5.92 4.18
N HIS A 83 -19.39 5.39 5.19
CA HIS A 83 -19.47 3.98 5.47
C HIS A 83 -20.93 3.65 5.78
N PHE A 84 -21.47 2.64 5.12
CA PHE A 84 -22.77 2.09 5.46
C PHE A 84 -22.65 0.59 5.76
N SER A 85 -23.36 0.11 6.73
CA SER A 85 -23.45 -1.31 7.06
C SER A 85 -24.90 -1.76 7.14
N PHE A 86 -25.16 -2.97 6.67
CA PHE A 86 -26.49 -3.58 6.66
C PHE A 86 -26.39 -5.07 6.99
N ASN A 87 -27.23 -5.52 7.90
CA ASN A 87 -27.41 -6.94 8.23
C ASN A 87 -26.12 -7.68 8.59
N LYS A 88 -25.23 -7.05 9.38
CA LYS A 88 -23.96 -7.62 9.89
C LYS A 88 -22.96 -8.12 8.84
N ASN A 89 -23.38 -8.33 7.61
CA ASN A 89 -22.57 -8.98 6.59
C ASN A 89 -22.30 -8.08 5.39
N PHE A 90 -23.14 -7.07 5.14
CA PHE A 90 -22.96 -6.17 4.01
C PHE A 90 -22.49 -4.80 4.48
N TYR A 91 -21.49 -4.28 3.82
CA TYR A 91 -21.10 -2.89 3.98
C TYR A 91 -20.63 -2.28 2.66
N GLY A 92 -20.67 -0.99 2.62
CA GLY A 92 -20.05 -0.22 1.56
C GLY A 92 -19.31 0.98 2.13
N TYR A 93 -18.38 1.49 1.36
CA TYR A 93 -17.52 2.58 1.74
C TYR A 93 -17.23 3.50 0.56
N LEU A 94 -16.99 4.76 0.86
CA LEU A 94 -16.66 5.79 -0.11
C LEU A 94 -15.66 6.77 0.50
N TYR A 95 -14.63 7.14 -0.23
CA TYR A 95 -13.75 8.26 0.08
C TYR A 95 -13.39 8.98 -1.20
N SER A 96 -14.01 10.14 -1.41
CA SER A 96 -13.82 10.98 -2.60
C SER A 96 -13.27 12.33 -2.19
N ARG A 97 -12.34 12.86 -3.00
CA ARG A 97 -11.72 14.17 -2.81
C ARG A 97 -11.80 15.00 -4.09
N ILE A 98 -12.04 16.30 -3.94
CA ILE A 98 -11.77 17.33 -4.95
C ILE A 98 -10.62 18.19 -4.43
N VAL A 99 -9.60 18.38 -5.25
CA VAL A 99 -8.29 18.83 -4.79
C VAL A 99 -7.77 19.93 -5.70
N ASP A 100 -7.11 20.90 -5.10
CA ASP A 100 -6.25 21.87 -5.76
C ASP A 100 -4.81 21.60 -5.31
N HIS A 101 -3.86 21.58 -6.25
CA HIS A 101 -2.48 21.19 -6.00
C HIS A 101 -2.35 19.75 -5.45
N PRO A 102 -2.65 18.72 -6.27
CA PRO A 102 -2.68 17.31 -5.87
C PRO A 102 -1.35 16.80 -5.29
N GLU A 103 -0.22 17.38 -5.65
CA GLU A 103 1.12 17.04 -5.18
C GLU A 103 1.32 17.20 -3.66
N PHE A 104 0.47 17.99 -2.99
CA PHE A 104 0.53 18.16 -1.54
C PHE A 104 -0.22 17.05 -0.78
N PHE A 105 -1.06 16.28 -1.46
CA PHE A 105 -1.92 15.26 -0.82
C PHE A 105 -1.33 13.86 -0.97
N LYS A 106 -1.05 13.23 0.14
CA LYS A 106 -0.57 11.84 0.14
C LYS A 106 -1.65 10.91 -0.42
N ARG A 107 -1.20 9.90 -1.19
CA ARG A 107 -2.07 8.81 -1.68
C ARG A 107 -3.32 9.31 -2.41
N TYR A 108 -3.20 10.43 -3.07
CA TYR A 108 -4.21 10.96 -3.96
C TYR A 108 -3.91 10.50 -5.39
N SER A 109 -4.86 9.81 -6.02
CA SER A 109 -4.68 9.22 -7.36
C SER A 109 -5.19 10.11 -8.48
N GLY A 110 -5.78 11.26 -8.16
CA GLY A 110 -6.34 12.17 -9.17
C GLY A 110 -5.25 12.89 -9.96
N ILE A 111 -5.52 13.07 -11.25
CA ILE A 111 -4.64 13.79 -12.17
C ILE A 111 -5.05 15.27 -12.18
N GLU A 112 -4.08 16.16 -12.14
CA GLU A 112 -4.31 17.58 -12.33
C GLU A 112 -4.79 17.87 -13.77
N ARG A 113 -5.73 18.78 -13.91
CA ARG A 113 -6.31 19.18 -15.18
C ARG A 113 -6.15 20.67 -15.38
N ASP A 114 -6.00 21.11 -16.61
CA ASP A 114 -5.93 22.54 -16.99
C ASP A 114 -7.23 23.31 -16.70
N ILE A 115 -8.28 22.63 -16.27
CA ILE A 115 -9.58 23.24 -16.00
C ILE A 115 -9.77 23.37 -14.49
N ASP A 116 -9.71 24.60 -14.00
CA ASP A 116 -10.09 24.91 -12.62
C ASP A 116 -11.62 25.01 -12.51
N ARG A 117 -12.20 24.23 -11.63
CA ARG A 117 -13.62 24.29 -11.28
C ARG A 117 -13.78 24.68 -9.82
N LEU A 118 -14.25 25.87 -9.57
CA LEU A 118 -14.47 26.42 -8.22
C LEU A 118 -13.19 26.45 -7.35
N GLY A 119 -12.04 26.59 -7.99
CA GLY A 119 -10.74 26.60 -7.33
C GLY A 119 -10.20 25.20 -7.02
N PHE A 120 -10.59 24.17 -7.80
CA PHE A 120 -10.08 22.81 -7.72
C PHE A 120 -9.68 22.31 -9.10
N SER A 121 -8.45 21.81 -9.22
CA SER A 121 -7.87 21.33 -10.48
C SER A 121 -8.04 19.81 -10.68
N SER A 122 -8.42 19.05 -9.65
CA SER A 122 -8.53 17.61 -9.70
C SER A 122 -9.70 17.08 -8.87
N GLY A 123 -10.22 15.91 -9.22
CA GLY A 123 -11.24 15.19 -8.46
C GLY A 123 -11.14 13.70 -8.66
N GLU A 124 -11.10 12.93 -7.57
CA GLU A 124 -10.95 11.47 -7.61
C GLU A 124 -11.67 10.80 -6.44
N THR A 125 -12.15 9.59 -6.69
CA THR A 125 -12.57 8.66 -5.65
C THR A 125 -11.41 7.72 -5.36
N ASP A 126 -10.72 7.93 -4.27
CA ASP A 126 -9.55 7.14 -3.90
C ASP A 126 -9.91 5.74 -3.40
N GLN A 127 -11.06 5.63 -2.74
CA GLN A 127 -11.56 4.36 -2.23
C GLN A 127 -13.10 4.34 -2.33
N SER A 128 -13.64 3.23 -2.81
CA SER A 128 -15.08 2.98 -2.82
C SER A 128 -15.34 1.50 -3.02
N GLY A 129 -16.47 1.02 -2.54
CA GLY A 129 -16.84 -0.37 -2.83
C GLY A 129 -18.02 -0.86 -2.02
N ILE A 130 -18.44 -2.05 -2.40
CA ILE A 130 -19.42 -2.87 -1.70
C ILE A 130 -18.76 -4.18 -1.29
N CYS A 131 -19.11 -4.68 -0.14
CA CYS A 131 -18.50 -5.85 0.44
C CYS A 131 -19.55 -6.73 1.14
N TYR A 132 -19.43 -8.02 0.90
CA TYR A 132 -20.01 -9.05 1.75
C TYR A 132 -18.92 -9.65 2.61
N GLU A 133 -19.16 -9.75 3.89
CA GLU A 133 -18.21 -10.26 4.87
C GLU A 133 -18.92 -11.16 5.90
N ASN A 134 -18.35 -12.34 6.16
CA ASN A 134 -18.74 -13.23 7.25
C ASN A 134 -17.49 -13.71 8.01
N ASP A 135 -17.62 -14.74 8.86
CA ASP A 135 -16.52 -15.19 9.73
C ASP A 135 -15.30 -15.71 8.99
N TRP A 136 -15.43 -16.18 7.75
CA TRP A 136 -14.34 -16.82 7.00
C TRP A 136 -14.17 -16.28 5.59
N LEU A 137 -15.07 -15.44 5.08
CA LEU A 137 -15.08 -14.95 3.70
C LEU A 137 -15.22 -13.44 3.66
N ILE A 138 -14.41 -12.76 2.82
CA ILE A 138 -14.68 -11.43 2.28
C ILE A 138 -14.82 -11.56 0.78
N PHE A 139 -15.91 -11.02 0.25
CA PHE A 139 -16.08 -10.77 -1.18
C PHE A 139 -16.32 -9.28 -1.37
N GLN A 140 -15.43 -8.61 -2.09
CA GLN A 140 -15.45 -7.17 -2.29
C GLN A 140 -15.37 -6.84 -3.78
N PHE A 141 -16.10 -5.82 -4.18
CA PHE A 141 -15.95 -5.19 -5.48
C PHE A 141 -15.89 -3.68 -5.29
N GLY A 142 -14.86 -3.06 -5.83
CA GLY A 142 -14.67 -1.64 -5.63
C GLY A 142 -13.33 -1.11 -6.12
N ARG A 143 -12.98 0.06 -5.62
CA ARG A 143 -11.77 0.81 -5.92
C ARG A 143 -10.92 0.96 -4.67
N GLY A 144 -9.62 0.79 -4.81
CA GLY A 144 -8.68 0.91 -3.71
C GLY A 144 -7.27 0.53 -4.12
N ARG A 145 -6.48 0.08 -3.14
CA ARG A 145 -5.09 -0.35 -3.28
C ARG A 145 -4.86 -1.62 -2.50
N GLU A 146 -4.13 -2.55 -3.07
CA GLU A 146 -3.60 -3.68 -2.34
C GLU A 146 -2.17 -3.37 -1.88
N SER A 147 -1.81 -3.85 -0.69
CA SER A 147 -0.48 -3.71 -0.12
C SER A 147 -0.06 -5.04 0.47
N TRP A 148 0.90 -5.70 -0.15
CA TRP A 148 1.29 -7.07 0.16
C TRP A 148 2.75 -7.17 0.59
N GLY A 149 2.98 -7.86 1.68
CA GLY A 149 4.29 -8.08 2.26
C GLY A 149 4.32 -7.92 3.78
N ALA A 150 5.32 -8.51 4.41
CA ALA A 150 5.56 -8.41 5.84
C ALA A 150 6.14 -7.03 6.20
N GLY A 151 5.75 -6.51 7.35
CA GLY A 151 6.20 -5.22 7.90
C GLY A 151 5.62 -4.02 7.18
N ASN A 152 5.46 -2.92 7.88
CA ASN A 152 5.00 -1.67 7.30
C ASN A 152 6.16 -0.90 6.65
N ASP A 153 5.89 -0.19 5.55
CA ASP A 153 6.81 0.67 4.81
C ASP A 153 8.00 -0.04 4.12
N ILE A 154 7.97 -1.36 3.99
CA ILE A 154 8.99 -2.15 3.31
C ILE A 154 8.42 -3.13 2.27
N GLN A 155 7.16 -2.95 1.86
CA GLN A 155 6.52 -3.73 0.81
C GLN A 155 7.24 -3.51 -0.54
N LEU A 156 7.37 -4.59 -1.32
CA LEU A 156 8.13 -4.56 -2.57
C LEU A 156 7.23 -4.46 -3.80
N GLY A 157 6.34 -5.45 -4.02
CA GLY A 157 5.57 -5.58 -5.25
C GLY A 157 4.28 -4.76 -5.28
N LEU A 158 3.57 -4.68 -4.15
CA LEU A 158 2.36 -3.88 -3.97
C LEU A 158 2.47 -3.06 -2.69
N ASN A 159 2.16 -1.77 -2.79
CA ASN A 159 2.32 -0.83 -1.69
C ASN A 159 1.09 0.07 -1.53
N GLU A 160 0.79 0.43 -0.28
CA GLU A 160 -0.32 1.33 0.08
C GLU A 160 -0.20 2.76 -0.48
N ASN A 161 0.95 3.14 -1.00
CA ASN A 161 1.20 4.47 -1.58
C ASN A 161 0.98 4.52 -3.10
N SER A 162 0.70 3.39 -3.76
CA SER A 162 0.39 3.37 -5.19
C SER A 162 -0.91 4.11 -5.52
N ASN A 163 -1.15 4.38 -6.79
CA ASN A 163 -2.45 4.85 -7.24
C ASN A 163 -3.53 3.78 -7.06
N SER A 164 -4.78 4.21 -6.85
CA SER A 164 -5.92 3.31 -6.71
C SER A 164 -6.40 2.78 -8.06
N TYR A 165 -6.93 1.56 -8.06
CA TYR A 165 -7.50 0.86 -9.21
C TYR A 165 -8.79 0.13 -8.83
N ASP A 166 -9.58 -0.23 -9.83
CA ASP A 166 -10.84 -0.96 -9.64
C ASP A 166 -10.57 -2.46 -9.63
N TYR A 167 -11.10 -3.19 -8.64
CA TYR A 167 -10.87 -4.63 -8.51
C TYR A 167 -11.99 -5.38 -7.79
N GLY A 168 -12.08 -6.68 -8.11
CA GLY A 168 -12.80 -7.67 -7.33
C GLY A 168 -11.83 -8.45 -6.44
N LEU A 169 -12.22 -8.74 -5.20
CA LEU A 169 -11.40 -9.41 -4.21
C LEU A 169 -12.16 -10.54 -3.54
N LEU A 170 -11.48 -11.65 -3.37
CA LEU A 170 -11.87 -12.82 -2.59
C LEU A 170 -10.82 -13.07 -1.51
N ASP A 171 -11.25 -13.12 -0.25
CA ASP A 171 -10.38 -13.37 0.88
C ASP A 171 -11.00 -14.44 1.77
N LEU A 172 -10.28 -15.52 1.98
CA LEU A 172 -10.72 -16.68 2.74
C LEU A 172 -9.83 -16.82 3.98
N ASP A 173 -10.40 -16.68 5.16
CA ASP A 173 -9.71 -16.78 6.45
C ASP A 173 -10.17 -18.01 7.24
N PHE A 174 -9.29 -19.00 7.36
CA PHE A 174 -9.51 -20.25 8.11
C PHE A 174 -8.74 -20.25 9.44
N GLY A 175 -8.57 -19.11 10.06
CA GLY A 175 -7.80 -18.93 11.28
C GLY A 175 -6.30 -18.87 11.00
N LYS A 176 -5.60 -19.98 11.09
CA LYS A 176 -4.14 -20.02 10.84
C LYS A 176 -3.76 -19.88 9.37
N LEU A 177 -4.66 -20.25 8.48
CA LEU A 177 -4.47 -20.22 7.03
C LEU A 177 -5.38 -19.16 6.44
N ARG A 178 -4.82 -18.30 5.59
CA ARG A 178 -5.57 -17.32 4.83
C ARG A 178 -5.18 -17.37 3.37
N VAL A 179 -6.16 -17.28 2.49
CA VAL A 179 -5.96 -17.23 1.04
C VAL A 179 -6.59 -15.95 0.54
N ARG A 180 -5.84 -15.18 -0.26
CA ARG A 180 -6.35 -13.96 -0.85
C ARG A 180 -6.12 -13.96 -2.35
N TYR A 181 -7.14 -13.53 -3.07
CA TYR A 181 -7.13 -13.36 -4.51
C TYR A 181 -7.80 -12.04 -4.88
N PHE A 182 -7.25 -11.34 -5.85
CA PHE A 182 -7.92 -10.23 -6.50
C PHE A 182 -7.64 -10.20 -8.00
N ASN A 183 -8.57 -9.59 -8.76
CA ASN A 183 -8.38 -9.26 -10.16
C ASN A 183 -8.91 -7.84 -10.39
N GLY A 184 -8.12 -7.01 -11.08
CA GLY A 184 -8.40 -5.61 -11.23
C GLY A 184 -8.02 -5.05 -12.60
N TYR A 185 -8.60 -3.90 -12.88
CA TYR A 185 -8.32 -3.08 -14.04
C TYR A 185 -7.46 -1.88 -13.62
N LEU A 186 -6.32 -1.71 -14.28
CA LEU A 186 -5.42 -0.59 -14.01
C LEU A 186 -5.81 0.63 -14.84
N GLU A 187 -5.72 0.53 -16.15
CA GLU A 187 -5.93 1.65 -17.08
C GLU A 187 -6.02 1.17 -18.53
N THR A 188 -6.48 2.06 -19.42
CA THR A 188 -6.34 1.91 -20.88
C THR A 188 -5.65 3.16 -21.41
N ASP A 189 -4.62 2.99 -22.23
CA ASP A 189 -3.89 4.08 -22.86
C ASP A 189 -4.59 4.65 -24.11
N SER A 190 -3.97 5.65 -24.74
CA SER A 190 -4.47 6.28 -25.96
C SER A 190 -4.42 5.38 -27.20
N LEU A 191 -3.69 4.27 -27.16
CA LEU A 191 -3.57 3.27 -28.19
C LEU A 191 -4.53 2.09 -27.99
N SER A 192 -5.48 2.22 -27.05
CA SER A 192 -6.44 1.18 -26.68
C SER A 192 -5.80 -0.07 -26.06
N VAL A 193 -4.60 0.06 -25.50
CA VAL A 193 -3.97 -1.02 -24.72
C VAL A 193 -4.56 -1.02 -23.33
N SER A 194 -5.35 -2.05 -23.03
CA SER A 194 -5.94 -2.26 -21.69
C SER A 194 -5.00 -3.06 -20.82
N ARG A 195 -4.83 -2.63 -19.57
CA ARG A 195 -3.92 -3.19 -18.60
C ARG A 195 -4.68 -3.69 -17.38
N TYR A 196 -4.37 -4.90 -16.96
CA TYR A 196 -5.02 -5.58 -15.85
C TYR A 196 -3.97 -6.06 -14.84
N ILE A 197 -4.43 -6.30 -13.62
CA ILE A 197 -3.61 -6.85 -12.53
C ILE A 197 -4.37 -7.99 -11.86
N THR A 198 -3.67 -9.06 -11.55
CA THR A 198 -4.21 -10.12 -10.69
C THR A 198 -3.20 -10.48 -9.62
N GLY A 199 -3.69 -10.79 -8.44
CA GLY A 199 -2.84 -11.23 -7.34
C GLY A 199 -3.47 -12.40 -6.61
N ARG A 200 -2.63 -13.34 -6.18
CA ARG A 200 -3.03 -14.51 -5.40
C ARG A 200 -1.98 -14.84 -4.37
N GLY A 201 -2.39 -15.33 -3.24
CA GLY A 201 -1.44 -15.68 -2.22
C GLY A 201 -2.05 -16.47 -1.07
N ILE A 202 -1.17 -17.08 -0.32
CA ILE A 202 -1.48 -17.89 0.85
C ILE A 202 -0.63 -17.39 2.04
N GLU A 203 -1.25 -17.30 3.19
CA GLU A 203 -0.63 -16.89 4.44
C GLU A 203 -0.87 -17.94 5.50
N TRP A 204 0.17 -18.27 6.25
CA TRP A 204 0.09 -19.07 7.46
C TRP A 204 0.59 -18.27 8.67
N ASN A 205 -0.23 -18.22 9.72
CA ASN A 205 0.07 -17.53 10.97
C ASN A 205 -0.07 -18.52 12.13
N ASN A 206 0.97 -18.67 12.93
CA ASN A 206 0.93 -19.55 14.11
C ASN A 206 0.13 -18.96 15.28
N GLU A 207 -0.47 -17.75 15.12
CA GLU A 207 -1.24 -16.99 16.10
C GLU A 207 -0.45 -16.57 17.35
N LYS A 208 0.86 -16.77 17.35
CA LYS A 208 1.74 -16.46 18.48
C LYS A 208 2.77 -15.41 18.13
N ASN A 209 3.66 -15.73 17.19
CA ASN A 209 4.81 -14.89 16.92
C ASN A 209 5.42 -15.07 15.52
N PHE A 210 4.86 -15.94 14.67
CA PHE A 210 5.41 -16.20 13.34
C PHE A 210 4.32 -16.21 12.28
N LEU A 211 4.59 -15.50 11.19
CA LEU A 211 3.77 -15.42 10.02
C LEU A 211 4.65 -15.65 8.79
N PHE A 212 4.15 -16.46 7.87
CA PHE A 212 4.79 -16.77 6.60
C PHE A 212 3.77 -16.66 5.48
N GLY A 213 4.18 -16.13 4.33
CA GLY A 213 3.30 -16.09 3.17
C GLY A 213 4.05 -16.17 1.85
N LEU A 214 3.31 -16.65 0.87
CA LEU A 214 3.71 -16.73 -0.53
C LEU A 214 2.65 -16.05 -1.37
N SER A 215 3.06 -15.19 -2.27
CA SER A 215 2.14 -14.49 -3.18
C SER A 215 2.72 -14.37 -4.58
N GLU A 216 1.81 -14.29 -5.55
CA GLU A 216 2.07 -13.99 -6.95
C GLU A 216 1.24 -12.78 -7.34
N VAL A 217 1.83 -11.85 -8.08
CA VAL A 217 1.12 -10.74 -8.72
C VAL A 217 1.52 -10.69 -10.18
N VAL A 218 0.53 -10.53 -11.06
CA VAL A 218 0.74 -10.52 -12.51
C VAL A 218 0.08 -9.30 -13.10
N ILE A 219 0.78 -8.62 -14.00
CA ILE A 219 0.22 -7.61 -14.90
C ILE A 219 0.16 -8.21 -16.29
N TYR A 220 -0.98 -8.09 -16.94
CA TYR A 220 -1.17 -8.49 -18.32
C TYR A 220 -1.90 -7.39 -19.08
N SER A 221 -1.55 -7.22 -20.35
CA SER A 221 -2.09 -6.14 -21.20
C SER A 221 -2.29 -6.60 -22.63
N GLY A 222 -2.93 -5.78 -23.44
CA GLY A 222 -3.07 -5.98 -24.88
C GLY A 222 -3.98 -4.93 -25.52
N GLU A 223 -3.81 -4.75 -26.83
CA GLU A 223 -4.68 -3.86 -27.60
C GLU A 223 -6.09 -4.43 -27.64
N ASN A 224 -7.07 -3.64 -27.21
CA ASN A 224 -8.47 -4.06 -27.08
C ASN A 224 -8.69 -5.33 -26.23
N ARG A 225 -7.71 -5.71 -25.39
CA ARG A 225 -7.79 -6.90 -24.57
C ARG A 225 -8.88 -6.74 -23.51
N THR A 226 -9.67 -7.78 -23.33
CA THR A 226 -10.69 -7.88 -22.28
C THR A 226 -10.11 -8.64 -21.06
N ILE A 227 -10.87 -8.65 -19.97
CA ILE A 227 -10.52 -9.48 -18.79
C ILE A 227 -10.33 -10.94 -19.24
N ASP A 228 -9.23 -11.52 -18.82
CA ASP A 228 -8.84 -12.88 -19.18
C ASP A 228 -9.36 -13.89 -18.15
N PHE A 229 -10.18 -14.84 -18.62
CA PHE A 229 -10.78 -15.87 -17.75
C PHE A 229 -9.74 -16.80 -17.12
N SER A 230 -8.58 -17.01 -17.77
CA SER A 230 -7.51 -17.82 -17.21
C SER A 230 -6.92 -17.16 -15.95
N TYR A 231 -6.78 -15.83 -15.96
CA TYR A 231 -6.34 -15.07 -14.80
C TYR A 231 -7.42 -14.86 -13.74
N LEU A 232 -8.71 -15.09 -14.07
CA LEU A 232 -9.78 -15.11 -13.06
C LEU A 232 -9.78 -16.36 -12.19
N ASN A 233 -9.10 -17.45 -12.61
CA ASN A 233 -8.95 -18.61 -11.78
C ASN A 233 -7.99 -18.34 -10.61
N PRO A 234 -8.44 -18.38 -9.34
CA PRO A 234 -7.61 -18.01 -8.19
C PRO A 234 -6.49 -19.02 -7.90
N ILE A 235 -6.48 -20.19 -8.54
CA ILE A 235 -5.52 -21.26 -8.31
C ILE A 235 -4.48 -21.34 -9.42
N SER A 236 -4.84 -21.04 -10.67
CA SER A 236 -3.91 -21.10 -11.81
C SER A 236 -2.82 -20.03 -11.68
N THR A 237 -1.56 -20.48 -11.69
CA THR A 237 -0.41 -19.59 -11.66
C THR A 237 -0.14 -18.99 -13.03
N HIS A 238 0.58 -17.86 -13.06
CA HIS A 238 1.00 -17.23 -14.31
C HIS A 238 1.81 -18.19 -15.19
N LEU A 239 2.78 -18.86 -14.61
CA LEU A 239 3.61 -19.84 -15.30
C LEU A 239 2.78 -20.99 -15.95
N GLU A 240 1.75 -21.48 -15.25
CA GLU A 240 0.85 -22.49 -15.82
C GLU A 240 0.03 -21.94 -16.98
N ILE A 241 -0.42 -20.70 -16.88
CA ILE A 241 -1.22 -20.04 -17.91
C ILE A 241 -0.38 -19.82 -19.16
N GLU A 242 0.85 -19.33 -19.05
CA GLU A 242 1.76 -19.09 -20.17
C GLU A 242 2.21 -20.38 -20.82
N LEU A 243 2.72 -21.36 -20.06
CA LEU A 243 3.23 -22.61 -20.61
C LEU A 243 2.19 -23.45 -21.38
N ASN A 244 0.90 -23.16 -21.19
CA ASN A 244 -0.19 -23.90 -21.81
C ASN A 244 -1.05 -23.04 -22.75
N ASP A 245 -0.61 -21.86 -23.13
CA ASP A 245 -1.32 -20.90 -24.01
C ASP A 245 -2.82 -20.73 -23.63
N LYS A 246 -3.05 -20.54 -22.32
CA LYS A 246 -4.42 -20.44 -21.79
C LYS A 246 -4.99 -19.02 -21.84
N GLN A 247 -4.20 -18.05 -22.23
CA GLN A 247 -4.64 -16.65 -22.35
C GLN A 247 -5.70 -16.51 -23.44
N ASN A 248 -6.60 -15.51 -23.28
CA ASN A 248 -7.59 -15.18 -24.29
C ASN A 248 -7.00 -14.53 -25.54
N ASP A 249 -5.75 -14.11 -25.48
CA ASP A 249 -4.96 -13.56 -26.57
C ASP A 249 -3.84 -14.56 -26.93
N LEU A 250 -4.17 -15.51 -27.81
CA LEU A 250 -3.29 -16.61 -28.17
C LEU A 250 -1.99 -16.11 -28.79
N GLY A 251 -0.86 -16.58 -28.28
CA GLY A 251 0.47 -16.24 -28.77
C GLY A 251 0.99 -14.88 -28.32
N SER A 252 0.32 -14.23 -27.38
CA SER A 252 0.89 -13.08 -26.69
C SER A 252 1.56 -13.54 -25.41
N ASP A 253 2.89 -13.53 -25.37
CA ASP A 253 3.68 -13.71 -24.15
C ASP A 253 3.56 -12.50 -23.21
N SER A 254 2.37 -11.88 -23.18
CA SER A 254 2.12 -10.57 -22.61
C SER A 254 1.63 -10.68 -21.18
N GLY A 255 2.48 -11.13 -20.28
CA GLY A 255 2.27 -11.10 -18.85
C GLY A 255 3.58 -10.90 -18.11
N ASN A 256 3.56 -10.11 -17.06
CA ASN A 256 4.68 -9.92 -16.16
C ASN A 256 4.31 -10.38 -14.76
N GLY A 257 4.89 -11.46 -14.31
CA GLY A 257 4.58 -12.12 -13.04
C GLY A 257 5.72 -12.00 -12.03
N ILE A 258 5.40 -11.52 -10.85
CA ILE A 258 6.33 -11.53 -9.70
C ILE A 258 5.84 -12.47 -8.62
N TRP A 259 6.79 -13.14 -7.97
CA TRP A 259 6.55 -13.97 -6.79
C TRP A 259 7.19 -13.33 -5.57
N GLN A 260 6.53 -13.39 -4.43
CA GLN A 260 7.09 -12.85 -3.19
C GLN A 260 6.90 -13.82 -2.03
N ILE A 261 8.00 -14.06 -1.30
CA ILE A 261 8.00 -14.72 0.00
C ILE A 261 8.05 -13.62 1.05
N SER A 262 7.18 -13.72 2.05
CA SER A 262 7.09 -12.77 3.15
C SER A 262 7.13 -13.51 4.49
N MET A 263 7.91 -12.98 5.42
CA MET A 263 8.07 -13.56 6.77
C MET A 263 8.02 -12.44 7.80
N ASP A 264 7.32 -12.71 8.89
CA ASP A 264 7.26 -11.81 10.02
C ASP A 264 7.43 -12.61 11.32
N TYR A 265 8.34 -12.18 12.16
CA TYR A 265 8.70 -12.90 13.36
C TYR A 265 8.86 -11.97 14.56
N SER A 266 8.07 -12.19 15.60
CA SER A 266 8.25 -11.57 16.90
C SER A 266 9.18 -12.43 17.73
N LEU A 267 10.46 -12.05 17.80
CA LEU A 267 11.50 -12.77 18.53
C LEU A 267 11.26 -12.68 20.06
N MET A 268 10.81 -11.52 20.51
CA MET A 268 10.41 -11.22 21.88
C MET A 268 9.15 -10.35 21.82
N SER A 269 8.44 -10.19 22.91
CA SER A 269 7.22 -9.37 22.97
C SER A 269 7.37 -7.95 22.44
N ASN A 270 8.59 -7.44 22.37
CA ASN A 270 8.93 -6.09 21.96
C ASN A 270 9.94 -6.00 20.79
N PHE A 271 10.37 -7.12 20.22
CA PHE A 271 11.31 -7.12 19.10
C PHE A 271 10.77 -7.94 17.93
N ARG A 272 10.67 -7.31 16.77
CA ARG A 272 10.08 -7.87 15.55
C ARG A 272 11.05 -7.77 14.39
N ILE A 273 11.05 -8.80 13.54
CA ILE A 273 11.81 -8.88 12.29
C ILE A 273 10.80 -9.16 11.17
N SER A 274 10.76 -8.28 10.18
CA SER A 274 9.95 -8.47 8.97
C SER A 274 10.88 -8.58 7.76
N PHE A 275 10.60 -9.54 6.87
CA PHE A 275 11.42 -9.84 5.70
C PHE A 275 10.54 -10.13 4.50
N ASN A 276 10.90 -9.58 3.34
CA ASN A 276 10.31 -9.90 2.05
C ASN A 276 11.40 -10.23 1.04
N TYR A 277 11.17 -11.24 0.22
CA TYR A 277 12.00 -11.59 -0.91
C TYR A 277 11.14 -11.72 -2.17
N LEU A 278 11.43 -10.95 -3.17
CA LEU A 278 10.71 -10.87 -4.44
C LEU A 278 11.56 -11.49 -5.54
N PHE A 279 10.93 -12.37 -6.30
CA PHE A 279 11.44 -12.94 -7.54
C PHE A 279 10.64 -12.34 -8.69
N ASP A 280 11.30 -11.79 -9.67
CA ASP A 280 10.69 -11.27 -10.90
C ASP A 280 11.05 -12.20 -12.06
N GLU A 281 12.31 -12.46 -12.25
CA GLU A 281 12.78 -13.33 -13.31
C GLU A 281 13.68 -14.46 -12.79
N PHE A 282 13.39 -15.68 -13.26
CA PHE A 282 14.17 -16.86 -12.96
C PHE A 282 15.00 -17.29 -14.18
N VAL A 283 16.31 -17.16 -14.11
CA VAL A 283 17.20 -17.72 -15.12
C VAL A 283 17.50 -19.19 -14.79
N LEU A 284 16.64 -20.07 -15.23
CA LEU A 284 16.76 -21.52 -15.02
C LEU A 284 17.45 -22.23 -16.21
N ASP A 285 17.25 -21.70 -17.40
CA ASP A 285 17.73 -22.27 -18.65
C ASP A 285 19.21 -22.01 -18.89
N LYS A 286 19.91 -23.01 -19.48
CA LYS A 286 21.31 -22.89 -19.89
C LYS A 286 21.51 -21.87 -21.03
N VAL A 287 20.52 -21.74 -21.93
CA VAL A 287 20.58 -20.76 -23.03
C VAL A 287 20.56 -19.34 -22.47
N GLN A 288 19.64 -19.06 -21.56
CA GLN A 288 19.55 -17.76 -20.88
C GLN A 288 20.81 -17.44 -20.04
N LYS A 289 21.35 -18.47 -19.32
CA LYS A 289 22.63 -18.31 -18.60
C LYS A 289 23.80 -18.01 -19.53
N ASN A 290 23.87 -18.67 -20.68
CA ASN A 290 24.92 -18.42 -21.69
C ASN A 290 24.74 -17.04 -22.34
N ALA A 291 23.52 -16.55 -22.48
CA ALA A 291 23.20 -15.19 -22.92
C ALA A 291 23.46 -14.14 -21.83
N LYS A 292 23.98 -14.53 -20.66
CA LYS A 292 24.23 -13.67 -19.51
C LYS A 292 22.98 -12.93 -18.98
N LYS A 293 21.80 -13.52 -19.16
CA LYS A 293 20.58 -13.04 -18.52
C LYS A 293 20.75 -13.19 -17.00
N ASN A 294 20.45 -12.14 -16.25
CA ASN A 294 20.47 -12.17 -14.79
C ASN A 294 19.08 -12.47 -14.24
N SER A 295 19.06 -13.19 -13.13
CA SER A 295 17.83 -13.25 -12.32
C SER A 295 17.59 -11.88 -11.70
N GLU A 296 16.37 -11.40 -11.82
CA GLU A 296 15.94 -10.11 -11.27
C GLU A 296 15.04 -10.33 -10.05
N GLY A 297 15.03 -9.36 -9.16
CA GLY A 297 14.25 -9.43 -7.94
C GLY A 297 14.66 -8.40 -6.91
N GLY A 298 14.14 -8.54 -5.71
CA GLY A 298 14.42 -7.61 -4.64
C GLY A 298 14.25 -8.24 -3.26
N TYR A 299 14.73 -7.55 -2.24
CA TYR A 299 14.46 -7.94 -0.86
C TYR A 299 14.38 -6.74 0.07
N SER A 300 13.64 -6.91 1.15
CA SER A 300 13.56 -5.93 2.22
C SER A 300 13.61 -6.60 3.58
N ILE A 301 14.18 -5.91 4.54
CA ILE A 301 14.22 -6.33 5.94
C ILE A 301 13.99 -5.14 6.85
N LYS A 302 13.22 -5.34 7.93
CA LYS A 302 12.98 -4.35 8.98
C LYS A 302 13.15 -5.00 10.34
N PHE A 303 13.93 -4.38 11.17
CA PHE A 303 14.06 -4.65 12.58
C PHE A 303 13.29 -3.57 13.33
N LEU A 304 12.44 -3.95 14.24
CA LEU A 304 11.63 -3.04 15.02
C LEU A 304 11.68 -3.43 16.48
N HIS A 305 11.96 -2.45 17.34
CA HIS A 305 11.91 -2.58 18.78
C HIS A 305 10.83 -1.65 19.32
N SER A 306 9.82 -2.25 19.96
CA SER A 306 8.72 -1.52 20.62
C SER A 306 9.02 -1.36 22.08
N TYR A 307 8.80 -0.18 22.62
CA TYR A 307 8.94 0.08 24.03
C TYR A 307 7.82 0.99 24.53
N ASN A 308 7.24 0.62 25.65
CA ASN A 308 6.24 1.44 26.33
C ASN A 308 6.97 2.26 27.40
N TYR A 309 7.58 3.38 26.97
CA TYR A 309 8.30 4.24 27.91
C TYR A 309 7.30 5.11 28.67
N LEU A 310 7.21 4.91 29.96
CA LEU A 310 6.52 5.73 30.97
C LEU A 310 5.01 5.55 31.15
N ASN A 311 4.22 4.95 30.23
CA ASN A 311 2.77 4.80 30.43
C ASN A 311 2.14 3.89 29.37
N GLU A 312 1.08 3.16 29.71
CA GLU A 312 0.18 2.43 28.80
C GLU A 312 -0.45 3.30 27.70
N ASN A 313 -0.27 4.63 27.80
CA ASN A 313 -0.78 5.61 26.84
C ASN A 313 0.14 5.88 25.64
N ASN A 314 1.36 5.35 25.63
CA ASN A 314 2.33 5.57 24.55
C ASN A 314 2.68 4.26 23.84
N ILE A 315 2.61 4.26 22.53
CA ILE A 315 3.20 3.21 21.69
C ILE A 315 4.41 3.83 21.00
N SER A 316 5.60 3.34 21.32
CA SER A 316 6.86 3.86 20.78
C SER A 316 7.65 2.76 20.10
N ASN A 317 8.13 3.01 18.89
CA ASN A 317 8.90 2.06 18.11
C ASN A 317 10.17 2.71 17.57
N ILE A 318 11.30 2.03 17.71
CA ILE A 318 12.54 2.32 16.99
C ILE A 318 12.69 1.27 15.91
N PHE A 319 13.10 1.67 14.71
CA PHE A 319 13.28 0.72 13.62
C PHE A 319 14.51 1.01 12.77
N ALA A 320 15.05 -0.06 12.19
CA ALA A 320 16.03 0.00 11.12
C ALA A 320 15.51 -0.83 9.96
N SER A 321 15.63 -0.34 8.73
CA SER A 321 15.17 -1.07 7.54
C SER A 321 16.14 -0.92 6.38
N TYR A 322 16.14 -1.95 5.54
CA TYR A 322 16.88 -2.00 4.28
C TYR A 322 15.98 -2.53 3.18
N ILE A 323 16.02 -1.89 2.02
CA ILE A 323 15.34 -2.30 0.79
C ILE A 323 16.35 -2.33 -0.34
N LYS A 324 16.30 -3.36 -1.19
CA LYS A 324 17.02 -3.43 -2.46
C LYS A 324 16.11 -4.02 -3.52
N ILE A 325 16.03 -3.37 -4.68
CA ILE A 325 15.29 -3.84 -5.86
C ILE A 325 16.22 -3.74 -7.08
N GLY A 326 16.30 -4.82 -7.84
CA GLY A 326 17.18 -4.95 -9.01
C GLY A 326 16.83 -3.98 -10.13
N THR A 327 17.74 -3.86 -11.10
CA THR A 327 17.65 -2.85 -12.17
C THR A 327 16.46 -3.11 -13.10
N ASN A 328 16.26 -4.35 -13.53
CA ASN A 328 15.17 -4.71 -14.44
C ASN A 328 13.95 -5.26 -13.72
N THR A 329 14.01 -5.35 -12.39
CA THR A 329 12.85 -5.78 -11.58
C THR A 329 11.64 -4.89 -11.86
N PHE A 330 10.46 -5.50 -12.03
CA PHE A 330 9.19 -4.84 -12.39
C PHE A 330 9.07 -4.43 -13.86
N ARG A 331 10.09 -4.71 -14.67
CA ARG A 331 10.06 -4.43 -16.11
C ARG A 331 9.80 -5.68 -16.91
N HIS A 332 9.16 -5.50 -18.04
CA HIS A 332 8.90 -6.55 -19.02
C HIS A 332 9.40 -6.12 -20.40
N GLU A 333 9.57 -7.06 -21.32
CA GLU A 333 9.91 -6.78 -22.73
C GLU A 333 8.89 -5.85 -23.36
N ASP A 334 7.59 -6.11 -23.16
CA ASP A 334 6.52 -5.15 -23.39
C ASP A 334 6.37 -4.23 -22.17
N GLY A 335 6.72 -2.96 -22.32
CA GLY A 335 6.63 -1.96 -21.27
C GLY A 335 5.22 -1.75 -20.71
N ASN A 336 4.18 -2.15 -21.43
CA ASN A 336 2.80 -2.11 -20.94
C ASN A 336 2.56 -3.09 -19.79
N ASN A 337 3.40 -4.11 -19.61
CA ASN A 337 3.33 -5.05 -18.51
C ASN A 337 4.22 -4.65 -17.32
N ASN A 338 4.84 -3.48 -17.34
CA ASN A 338 5.59 -2.97 -16.20
C ASN A 338 4.69 -2.71 -14.98
N PHE A 339 5.25 -2.87 -13.76
CA PHE A 339 4.53 -2.71 -12.48
C PHE A 339 4.29 -1.24 -12.12
N VAL A 340 3.55 -0.56 -12.96
CA VAL A 340 3.16 0.85 -12.82
C VAL A 340 1.67 1.05 -13.07
N ILE A 341 1.13 2.14 -12.56
CA ILE A 341 -0.21 2.66 -12.85
C ILE A 341 -0.15 4.17 -12.91
N ARG A 342 -0.65 4.77 -14.01
CA ARG A 342 -0.60 6.23 -14.23
C ARG A 342 0.79 6.80 -14.01
N GLN A 343 1.82 6.13 -14.55
CA GLN A 343 3.25 6.46 -14.46
C GLN A 343 3.91 6.25 -13.09
N GLU A 344 3.16 5.89 -12.05
CA GLU A 344 3.65 5.66 -10.71
C GLU A 344 3.82 4.16 -10.40
N PRO A 345 4.84 3.76 -9.60
CA PRO A 345 5.06 2.37 -9.27
C PRO A 345 3.94 1.80 -8.38
N LEU A 346 3.57 0.54 -8.60
CA LEU A 346 2.63 -0.21 -7.77
C LEU A 346 3.25 -0.68 -6.45
N GLY A 347 4.56 -0.89 -6.44
CA GLY A 347 5.33 -1.39 -5.32
C GLY A 347 6.09 -0.30 -4.57
N TRP A 348 7.38 -0.54 -4.35
CA TRP A 348 8.25 0.40 -3.67
C TRP A 348 8.20 1.78 -4.34
N ASN A 349 7.97 2.84 -3.56
CA ASN A 349 7.68 4.19 -4.07
C ASN A 349 8.76 4.79 -5.00
N TYR A 350 9.97 4.24 -4.94
CA TYR A 350 11.09 4.68 -5.76
C TYR A 350 11.37 3.71 -6.91
N GLY A 351 10.43 2.80 -7.17
CA GLY A 351 10.39 1.91 -8.32
C GLY A 351 11.36 0.73 -8.22
N SER A 352 12.34 0.70 -9.11
CA SER A 352 13.36 -0.33 -9.21
C SER A 352 14.76 0.29 -9.26
N ASP A 353 15.80 -0.52 -9.52
CA ASP A 353 17.18 -0.06 -9.68
C ASP A 353 17.67 0.77 -8.50
N GLY A 354 17.43 0.30 -7.29
CA GLY A 354 17.75 1.10 -6.13
C GLY A 354 17.84 0.33 -4.82
N ARG A 355 18.33 1.05 -3.82
CA ARG A 355 18.40 0.58 -2.43
C ARG A 355 18.18 1.73 -1.45
N GLU A 356 17.64 1.40 -0.30
CA GLU A 356 17.39 2.36 0.79
C GLU A 356 17.80 1.77 2.13
N TYR A 357 18.53 2.55 2.91
CA TYR A 357 18.81 2.31 4.32
C TYR A 357 18.04 3.36 5.12
N ARG A 358 17.28 2.95 6.11
CA ARG A 358 16.50 3.85 6.94
C ARG A 358 16.56 3.44 8.39
N PHE A 359 16.77 4.44 9.25
CA PHE A 359 16.66 4.33 10.69
C PHE A 359 15.67 5.37 11.19
N GLY A 360 14.77 4.99 12.10
CA GLY A 360 13.74 5.91 12.53
C GLY A 360 13.07 5.53 13.84
N PHE A 361 12.19 6.44 14.23
CA PHE A 361 11.41 6.39 15.45
C PHE A 361 9.98 6.81 15.16
N ASN A 362 9.01 6.06 15.71
CA ASN A 362 7.58 6.37 15.67
C ASN A 362 7.03 6.39 17.08
N ASN A 363 6.17 7.34 17.38
CA ASN A 363 5.44 7.39 18.63
C ASN A 363 3.97 7.74 18.41
N PHE A 364 3.08 7.07 19.11
CA PHE A 364 1.68 7.46 19.22
C PHE A 364 1.31 7.62 20.70
N ASN A 365 0.96 8.83 21.07
CA ASN A 365 0.46 9.16 22.40
C ASN A 365 -1.08 9.11 22.39
N LYS A 366 -1.65 8.05 22.97
CA LYS A 366 -3.12 7.82 23.03
C LYS A 366 -3.85 8.90 23.85
N ARG A 367 -3.21 9.49 24.87
CA ARG A 367 -3.82 10.52 25.73
C ARG A 367 -3.94 11.87 25.04
N LEU A 368 -2.92 12.23 24.27
CA LEU A 368 -2.86 13.51 23.57
C LEU A 368 -3.39 13.41 22.12
N ASN A 369 -3.68 12.18 21.65
CA ASN A 369 -3.99 11.89 20.24
C ASN A 369 -2.92 12.47 19.30
N MET A 370 -1.67 12.14 19.56
CA MET A 370 -0.52 12.68 18.83
C MET A 370 0.30 11.55 18.22
N PHE A 371 0.60 11.68 16.95
CA PHE A 371 1.56 10.84 16.24
C PHE A 371 2.80 11.63 15.92
N THR A 372 3.96 11.03 16.10
CA THR A 372 5.25 11.58 15.71
C THR A 372 6.05 10.51 14.99
N ASN A 373 6.64 10.87 13.88
CA ASN A 373 7.58 10.04 13.13
C ASN A 373 8.83 10.85 12.82
N ALA A 374 9.99 10.26 12.99
CA ALA A 374 11.25 10.83 12.54
C ALA A 374 12.14 9.73 11.96
N CYS A 375 12.74 9.97 10.82
CA CYS A 375 13.68 9.03 10.23
C CYS A 375 14.79 9.72 9.44
N ILE A 376 15.95 9.07 9.43
CA ILE A 376 17.11 9.43 8.62
C ILE A 376 17.45 8.24 7.72
N GLY A 377 18.05 8.51 6.59
CA GLY A 377 18.47 7.43 5.72
C GLY A 377 19.29 7.87 4.53
N ARG A 378 19.65 6.87 3.76
CA ARG A 378 20.28 7.03 2.45
C ARG A 378 19.54 6.18 1.43
N ARG A 379 19.29 6.75 0.28
CA ARG A 379 18.73 6.07 -0.89
C ARG A 379 19.65 6.27 -2.08
N ASP A 380 19.92 5.18 -2.77
CA ASP A 380 20.63 5.18 -4.05
C ASP A 380 19.62 4.75 -5.13
N THR A 381 19.43 5.55 -6.18
CA THR A 381 18.48 5.28 -7.28
C THR A 381 19.23 5.37 -8.60
N GLY A 382 19.18 4.31 -9.39
CA GLY A 382 19.85 4.22 -10.69
C GLY A 382 19.08 4.90 -11.81
N ALA A 383 19.78 5.10 -12.94
CA ALA A 383 19.24 5.78 -14.12
C ALA A 383 18.13 4.97 -14.84
N ASN A 384 18.07 3.64 -14.63
CA ASN A 384 17.09 2.76 -15.26
C ASN A 384 15.93 2.42 -14.31
N SER A 385 15.72 3.19 -13.24
CA SER A 385 14.53 3.00 -12.38
C SER A 385 13.25 3.07 -13.19
N ILE A 386 12.28 2.24 -12.82
CA ILE A 386 10.94 2.26 -13.44
C ILE A 386 10.22 3.61 -13.25
N THR A 387 10.63 4.42 -12.28
CA THR A 387 10.13 5.78 -12.08
C THR A 387 10.61 6.78 -13.13
N GLU A 388 11.78 6.55 -13.74
CA GLU A 388 12.32 7.45 -14.78
C GLU A 388 11.65 7.18 -16.14
N ASN A 389 11.36 5.91 -16.46
CA ASN A 389 10.71 5.50 -17.71
C ASN A 389 9.67 4.40 -17.44
N PRO A 390 8.47 4.75 -16.98
CA PRO A 390 7.47 3.79 -16.46
C PRO A 390 7.02 2.73 -17.46
N TYR A 391 6.86 3.08 -18.74
CA TYR A 391 6.37 2.18 -19.79
C TYR A 391 7.45 1.75 -20.78
N LEU A 392 8.72 1.95 -20.45
CA LEU A 392 9.82 1.49 -21.30
C LEU A 392 10.02 -0.02 -21.12
N GLY A 393 9.86 -0.79 -22.18
CA GLY A 393 10.27 -2.19 -22.25
C GLY A 393 11.78 -2.33 -22.25
N TYR A 394 12.29 -3.48 -21.82
CA TYR A 394 13.72 -3.74 -21.90
C TYR A 394 14.03 -4.82 -22.95
N THR A 395 15.07 -4.57 -23.76
CA THR A 395 15.51 -5.49 -24.81
C THR A 395 16.84 -6.19 -24.50
N ASN A 396 17.56 -5.72 -23.50
CA ASN A 396 18.88 -6.23 -23.14
C ASN A 396 18.92 -6.79 -21.71
N TYR A 397 19.13 -8.09 -21.58
CA TYR A 397 19.29 -8.80 -20.33
C TYR A 397 20.71 -8.70 -19.73
N ILE A 398 21.58 -7.85 -20.31
CA ILE A 398 22.98 -7.78 -19.92
C ILE A 398 23.12 -7.18 -18.54
N SER A 399 23.93 -7.83 -17.71
CA SER A 399 24.33 -7.36 -16.39
C SER A 399 24.86 -5.92 -16.44
N GLN A 400 24.14 -5.00 -15.81
CA GLN A 400 24.57 -3.63 -15.60
C GLN A 400 25.15 -3.44 -14.20
N SER A 401 25.90 -2.35 -13.97
CA SER A 401 26.27 -1.96 -12.61
C SER A 401 25.01 -1.69 -11.78
N PHE A 402 25.01 -2.01 -10.50
CA PHE A 402 23.90 -1.74 -9.60
C PHE A 402 24.29 -0.72 -8.52
N PRO A 403 23.52 0.33 -8.33
CA PRO A 403 22.49 0.87 -9.23
C PRO A 403 23.09 1.27 -10.58
N SER A 404 22.27 1.33 -11.64
CA SER A 404 22.73 1.53 -12.99
C SER A 404 23.08 2.99 -13.31
N GLY A 405 24.00 3.18 -14.25
CA GLY A 405 24.40 4.50 -14.78
C GLY A 405 24.93 5.46 -13.73
N ASP A 406 24.70 6.75 -13.95
CA ASP A 406 25.01 7.82 -13.00
C ASP A 406 23.90 7.88 -11.93
N PHE A 407 24.01 7.00 -10.94
CA PHE A 407 22.99 6.88 -9.91
C PHE A 407 22.99 8.05 -8.92
N LYS A 408 21.79 8.45 -8.49
CA LYS A 408 21.58 9.52 -7.50
C LYS A 408 21.74 8.95 -6.09
N LYS A 409 22.65 9.54 -5.30
CA LYS A 409 22.76 9.27 -3.85
C LYS A 409 22.01 10.36 -3.09
N ILE A 410 20.99 9.98 -2.35
CA ILE A 410 20.13 10.89 -1.63
C ILE A 410 20.24 10.58 -0.14
N TYR A 411 20.74 11.52 0.64
CA TYR A 411 20.68 11.48 2.10
C TYR A 411 19.45 12.24 2.51
N PHE A 412 18.60 11.63 3.32
CA PHE A 412 17.35 12.25 3.71
C PHE A 412 17.14 12.26 5.23
N PHE A 413 16.46 13.31 5.66
CA PHE A 413 15.85 13.42 6.98
C PHE A 413 14.38 13.76 6.80
N LYS A 414 13.50 13.00 7.46
CA LYS A 414 12.06 13.23 7.44
C LYS A 414 11.53 13.24 8.86
N THR A 415 10.64 14.17 9.14
CA THR A 415 9.87 14.18 10.38
C THR A 415 8.42 14.54 10.10
N GLU A 416 7.52 13.93 10.83
CA GLU A 416 6.08 14.16 10.72
C GLU A 416 5.49 14.20 12.13
N PHE A 417 4.65 15.18 12.35
CA PHE A 417 3.89 15.37 13.56
C PHE A 417 2.42 15.56 13.17
N GLN A 418 1.54 14.74 13.74
CA GLN A 418 0.10 14.82 13.55
C GLN A 418 -0.57 14.90 14.91
N TRP A 419 -1.41 15.90 15.12
CA TRP A 419 -2.12 16.12 16.36
C TRP A 419 -3.62 16.26 16.12
N TRP A 420 -4.41 15.35 16.66
CA TRP A 420 -5.88 15.42 16.65
C TRP A 420 -6.34 16.11 17.93
N TYR A 421 -6.43 17.46 17.88
CA TYR A 421 -6.93 18.28 19.00
C TYR A 421 -8.33 17.85 19.42
N LYS A 422 -9.17 17.53 18.43
CA LYS A 422 -10.46 16.84 18.56
C LYS A 422 -10.50 15.74 17.50
N PRO A 423 -11.38 14.72 17.62
CA PRO A 423 -11.52 13.71 16.55
C PRO A 423 -11.74 14.31 15.16
N TYR A 424 -12.38 15.47 15.07
CA TYR A 424 -12.76 16.18 13.85
C TYR A 424 -11.88 17.41 13.52
N ILE A 425 -10.81 17.68 14.25
CA ILE A 425 -9.84 18.75 13.98
C ILE A 425 -8.44 18.20 14.18
N SER A 426 -7.63 18.18 13.14
CA SER A 426 -6.23 17.81 13.26
C SER A 426 -5.28 18.79 12.61
N PHE A 427 -4.06 18.84 13.14
CA PHE A 427 -2.95 19.65 12.66
C PHE A 427 -1.82 18.71 12.25
N MET A 428 -1.22 18.97 11.11
CA MET A 428 -0.04 18.27 10.62
C MET A 428 1.12 19.23 10.43
N LEU A 429 2.30 18.77 10.83
CA LEU A 429 3.56 19.41 10.52
C LEU A 429 4.50 18.33 9.99
N SER A 430 5.01 18.47 8.78
CA SER A 430 6.06 17.58 8.29
C SER A 430 7.20 18.37 7.66
N TYR A 431 8.40 17.90 7.90
CA TYR A 431 9.61 18.43 7.30
C TYR A 431 10.39 17.31 6.65
N GLN A 432 10.82 17.53 5.43
CA GLN A 432 11.71 16.65 4.69
C GLN A 432 12.90 17.46 4.19
N ASN A 433 14.08 16.91 4.33
CA ASN A 433 15.31 17.43 3.75
C ASN A 433 15.98 16.28 2.98
N ASP A 434 16.20 16.49 1.70
CA ASP A 434 16.88 15.57 0.80
C ASP A 434 18.14 16.26 0.26
N THR A 435 19.31 15.66 0.52
CA THR A 435 20.60 16.12 0.01
C THR A 435 21.07 15.15 -1.07
N ILE A 436 21.11 15.61 -2.31
CA ILE A 436 21.53 14.82 -3.48
C ILE A 436 23.01 15.07 -3.71
N SER A 437 23.82 14.05 -3.46
CA SER A 437 25.28 13.93 -3.72
C SER A 437 25.96 15.26 -4.12
N GLU A 438 26.29 16.12 -3.14
CA GLU A 438 27.09 17.35 -3.26
C GLU A 438 26.54 18.46 -4.17
N VAL A 439 25.43 18.22 -4.91
CA VAL A 439 25.00 19.11 -5.98
C VAL A 439 23.74 19.92 -5.61
N SER A 440 22.82 19.35 -4.88
CA SER A 440 21.56 20.05 -4.54
C SER A 440 20.99 19.59 -3.20
N GLN A 441 20.40 20.55 -2.49
CA GLN A 441 19.63 20.33 -1.29
C GLN A 441 18.19 20.75 -1.55
N HIS A 442 17.26 19.85 -1.28
CA HIS A 442 15.83 20.15 -1.36
C HIS A 442 15.21 20.00 0.03
N SER A 443 14.59 21.06 0.51
CA SER A 443 13.89 21.06 1.79
C SER A 443 12.43 21.43 1.60
N GLU A 444 11.55 20.62 2.14
CA GLU A 444 10.11 20.85 2.08
C GLU A 444 9.53 20.89 3.50
N LEU A 445 8.80 21.94 3.81
CA LEU A 445 8.00 22.07 5.03
C LEU A 445 6.52 22.05 4.63
N LYS A 446 5.76 21.08 5.17
CA LYS A 446 4.30 21.02 5.01
C LYS A 446 3.63 21.32 6.35
N ILE A 447 2.68 22.24 6.33
CA ILE A 447 1.79 22.55 7.45
C ILE A 447 0.38 22.22 6.98
N GLY A 448 -0.35 21.42 7.74
CA GLY A 448 -1.68 20.97 7.37
C GLY A 448 -2.71 21.20 8.46
N LEU A 449 -3.94 21.37 8.02
CA LEU A 449 -5.14 21.43 8.83
C LEU A 449 -6.19 20.52 8.18
N ASP A 450 -6.81 19.65 8.98
CA ASP A 450 -7.95 18.85 8.57
C ASP A 450 -9.11 19.09 9.53
N VAL A 451 -10.27 19.43 8.98
CA VAL A 451 -11.51 19.64 9.75
C VAL A 451 -12.64 18.92 9.06
N TYR A 452 -13.39 18.11 9.79
CA TYR A 452 -14.56 17.43 9.24
C TYR A 452 -15.80 17.52 10.16
N PHE A 453 -16.95 17.33 9.56
CA PHE A 453 -18.25 17.27 10.21
C PHE A 453 -18.76 15.83 10.16
N PRO A 454 -18.75 15.12 11.30
CA PRO A 454 -19.26 13.76 11.35
C PRO A 454 -20.79 13.72 11.38
N SER A 455 -21.37 12.73 10.71
CA SER A 455 -22.78 12.40 10.83
C SER A 455 -22.92 10.89 11.03
N ASN A 456 -23.81 10.47 11.89
CA ASN A 456 -24.13 9.07 12.14
C ASN A 456 -25.64 8.91 12.22
N THR A 457 -26.18 8.06 11.33
CA THR A 457 -27.62 7.77 11.25
C THR A 457 -27.82 6.27 11.35
N LYS A 458 -28.71 5.85 12.24
CA LYS A 458 -29.18 4.46 12.35
C LYS A 458 -30.66 4.42 11.97
N LEU A 459 -31.03 3.55 11.05
CA LEU A 459 -32.37 3.35 10.52
C LEU A 459 -32.85 1.93 10.81
#